data_5179ddcc74ea9972d12709aa85d40a4d
#
_entry.id   5179ddcc74ea9972d12709aa85d40a4d
#
_cell.length_a   1.000
_cell.length_b   1.000
_cell.length_c   1.000
_cell.angle_alpha   90.00
_cell.angle_beta   90.00
_cell.angle_gamma   90.00
#
_symmetry.space_group_name_H-M   'P 1'
#
loop_
_entity.id
_entity.type
_entity.pdbx_description
1 polymer ?
#
loop_
_entity_poly.entity_id
_entity_poly.type
_entity_poly.pdbx_seq_one_letter_code
_entity_poly.pdbx_strand_id
1 'polypeptide(L)' 'MKAAKMKEWSPDELRVKEREYSEQLFRLKFQFASGQTDTLTKIRTLRKDIARVKTILRGHALEAQRTEKA' A
#
# COMPACT_ATOMS: atom_id res chain seq x y z
N MET A 1 4.73 -5.99 6.64
CA MET A 1 4.73 -6.90 5.48
C MET A 1 6.00 -6.72 4.68
N LYS A 2 6.62 -7.80 4.24
CA LYS A 2 7.89 -7.71 3.51
C LYS A 2 7.64 -7.37 2.04
N ALA A 3 8.47 -6.48 1.49
CA ALA A 3 8.35 -6.05 0.10
C ALA A 3 8.45 -7.22 -0.89
N ALA A 4 9.22 -8.26 -0.58
CA ALA A 4 9.35 -9.44 -1.43
C ALA A 4 8.00 -10.14 -1.64
N LYS A 5 7.18 -10.22 -0.59
CA LYS A 5 5.85 -10.81 -0.68
C LYS A 5 4.93 -9.98 -1.56
N MET A 6 5.03 -8.67 -1.48
CA MET A 6 4.22 -7.77 -2.30
C MET A 6 4.52 -7.90 -3.78
N LYS A 7 5.77 -8.19 -4.13
CA LYS A 7 6.17 -8.37 -5.53
C LYS A 7 5.54 -9.61 -6.18
N GLU A 8 5.15 -10.60 -5.39
CA GLU A 8 4.49 -11.80 -5.88
C GLU A 8 3.03 -11.58 -6.22
N TRP A 9 2.45 -10.50 -5.75
CA TRP A 9 1.05 -10.18 -5.99
C TRP A 9 0.85 -9.67 -7.42
N SER A 10 -0.28 -10.07 -8.02
CA SER A 10 -0.68 -9.54 -9.32
C SER A 10 -1.07 -8.06 -9.19
N PRO A 11 -1.06 -7.30 -10.30
CA PRO A 11 -1.49 -5.90 -10.26
C PRO A 11 -2.89 -5.70 -9.66
N ASP A 12 -3.81 -6.62 -9.95
CA ASP A 12 -5.17 -6.52 -9.42
C ASP A 12 -5.18 -6.73 -7.90
N GLU A 13 -4.42 -7.69 -7.40
CA GLU A 13 -4.27 -7.92 -5.97
C GLU A 13 -3.66 -6.71 -5.28
N LEU A 14 -2.66 -6.09 -5.90
CA LEU A 14 -2.02 -4.91 -5.36
C LEU A 14 -3.00 -3.75 -5.22
N ARG A 15 -3.87 -3.56 -6.19
CA ARG A 15 -4.90 -2.52 -6.13
C ARG A 15 -5.89 -2.77 -4.99
N VAL A 16 -6.30 -4.02 -4.83
CA VAL A 16 -7.19 -4.41 -3.73
C VAL A 16 -6.51 -4.16 -2.39
N LYS A 17 -5.24 -4.57 -2.27
CA LYS A 17 -4.48 -4.36 -1.04
C LYS A 17 -4.27 -2.88 -0.74
N GLU A 18 -4.00 -2.07 -1.75
CA GLU A 18 -3.86 -0.64 -1.58
C GLU A 18 -5.14 -0.03 -1.01
N ARG A 19 -6.29 -0.43 -1.54
CA ARG A 19 -7.58 0.04 -1.05
C ARG A 19 -7.81 -0.38 0.40
N GLU A 20 -7.56 -1.66 0.70
CA GLU A 20 -7.72 -2.17 2.07
C GLU A 20 -6.84 -1.42 3.06
N TYR A 21 -5.58 -1.21 2.71
CA TYR A 21 -4.65 -0.49 3.57
C TYR A 21 -5.04 0.97 3.75
N SER A 22 -5.54 1.60 2.69
CA SER A 22 -6.01 2.99 2.77
C SER A 22 -7.21 3.12 3.72
N GLU A 23 -8.13 2.17 3.68
CA GLU A 23 -9.26 2.14 4.60
C GLU A 23 -8.82 1.92 6.04
N GLN A 24 -7.88 1.01 6.25
CA GLN A 24 -7.31 0.77 7.58
C GLN A 24 -6.60 2.02 8.10
N LEU A 25 -5.85 2.69 7.24
CA LEU A 25 -5.17 3.93 7.61
C LEU A 25 -6.17 4.99 8.03
N PHE A 26 -7.25 5.13 7.30
CA PHE A 26 -8.32 6.07 7.64
C PHE A 26 -8.90 5.78 9.02
N ARG A 27 -9.20 4.51 9.30
CA ARG A 27 -9.72 4.10 10.61
C ARG A 27 -8.73 4.37 11.73
N LEU A 28 -7.45 4.09 11.50
CA LEU A 28 -6.42 4.33 12.50
C LEU A 28 -6.24 5.82 12.78
N LYS A 29 -6.32 6.66 11.76
CA LYS A 29 -6.27 8.11 11.95
C LYS A 29 -7.43 8.59 12.81
N PHE A 30 -8.60 8.00 12.62
CA PHE A 30 -9.77 8.31 13.42
C PHE A 30 -9.56 7.94 14.88
N GLN A 31 -9.03 6.74 15.13
CA GLN A 31 -8.70 6.28 16.48
C GLN A 31 -7.66 7.17 17.14
N PHE A 32 -6.66 7.58 16.39
CA PHE A 32 -5.62 8.47 16.91
C PHE A 32 -6.21 9.82 17.31
N ALA A 33 -7.12 10.35 16.51
CA ALA A 33 -7.81 11.61 16.81
C ALA A 33 -8.65 11.51 18.10
N SER A 34 -9.10 10.29 18.46
CA SER A 34 -9.84 10.04 19.69
C SER A 34 -8.94 9.88 20.91
N GLY A 35 -7.63 10.06 20.76
CA GLY A 35 -6.67 10.02 21.85
C GLY A 35 -5.94 8.71 22.07
N GLN A 36 -6.09 7.75 21.16
CA GLN A 36 -5.39 6.47 21.26
C GLN A 36 -3.99 6.58 20.63
N THR A 37 -3.01 6.86 21.46
CA THR A 37 -1.62 7.09 20.98
C THR A 37 -0.94 5.82 20.47
N ASP A 38 -1.40 4.65 20.88
CA ASP A 38 -0.83 3.37 20.44
C ASP A 38 -0.98 3.16 18.92
N THR A 39 -1.92 3.85 18.28
CA THR A 39 -2.17 3.70 16.85
C THR A 39 -1.11 4.35 15.99
N LEU A 40 -0.27 5.22 16.55
CA LEU A 40 0.75 5.95 15.77
C LEU A 40 1.73 5.01 15.07
N THR A 41 2.22 3.98 15.78
CA THR A 41 3.12 2.99 15.19
C THR A 41 2.44 2.23 14.07
N LYS A 42 1.18 1.85 14.25
CA LYS A 42 0.40 1.17 13.22
C LYS A 42 0.19 2.05 11.99
N ILE A 43 -0.06 3.34 12.20
CA ILE A 43 -0.21 4.30 11.10
C ILE A 43 1.08 4.38 10.29
N ARG A 44 2.23 4.49 10.96
CA ARG A 44 3.53 4.55 10.28
C ARG A 44 3.81 3.30 9.46
N THR A 45 3.56 2.13 10.03
CA THR A 45 3.76 0.85 9.34
C THR A 45 2.86 0.75 8.12
N LEU A 46 1.60 1.12 8.27
CA LEU A 46 0.62 1.06 7.20
C LEU A 46 0.97 2.02 6.06
N ARG A 47 1.43 3.23 6.39
CA ARG A 47 1.87 4.20 5.38
C ARG A 47 3.04 3.66 4.57
N LYS A 48 3.98 2.98 5.21
CA LYS A 48 5.10 2.34 4.51
C LYS A 48 4.62 1.24 3.59
N ASP A 49 3.68 0.42 4.04
CA ASP A 49 3.12 -0.67 3.22
C ASP A 49 2.38 -0.11 2.00
N ILE A 50 1.59 0.94 2.18
CA ILE A 50 0.89 1.60 1.09
C ILE A 50 1.89 2.14 0.07
N ALA A 51 2.96 2.80 0.53
CA ALA A 51 3.99 3.33 -0.35
C ALA A 51 4.66 2.22 -1.17
N ARG A 52 4.93 1.07 -0.55
CA ARG A 52 5.52 -0.09 -1.23
C ARG A 52 4.59 -0.64 -2.29
N VAL A 53 3.31 -0.78 -1.97
CA VAL A 53 2.31 -1.26 -2.93
C VAL A 53 2.20 -0.32 -4.12
N LYS A 54 2.15 0.98 -3.87
CA LYS A 54 2.11 1.99 -4.94
C LYS A 54 3.34 1.94 -5.82
N THR A 55 4.51 1.76 -5.24
CA THR A 55 5.76 1.66 -5.99
C THR A 55 5.76 0.45 -6.91
N ILE A 56 5.31 -0.68 -6.41
CA ILE A 56 5.24 -1.92 -7.19
C ILE A 56 4.22 -1.78 -8.33
N LEU A 57 3.05 -1.21 -8.05
CA LEU A 57 2.04 -0.95 -9.08
C LEU A 57 2.56 -0.04 -10.17
N ARG A 58 3.29 1.01 -9.78
CA ARG A 58 3.89 1.92 -10.74
C ARG A 58 4.92 1.20 -11.60
N GLY A 59 5.71 0.30 -11.01
CA GLY A 59 6.65 -0.52 -11.75
C GLY A 59 5.98 -1.38 -12.78
N HIS A 60 4.88 -2.05 -12.44
CA HIS A 60 4.10 -2.85 -13.38
C HIS A 60 3.54 -2.00 -14.52
N ALA A 61 3.03 -0.82 -14.21
CA ALA A 61 2.49 0.10 -15.22
C ALA A 61 3.58 0.55 -16.19
N LEU A 62 4.78 0.84 -15.69
CA LEU A 62 5.91 1.24 -16.53
C LEU A 62 6.36 0.11 -17.45
N GLU A 63 6.41 -1.12 -16.94
CA GLU A 63 6.75 -2.29 -17.73
C GLU A 63 5.73 -2.52 -18.86
N ALA A 64 4.45 -2.38 -18.55
CA ALA A 64 3.40 -2.50 -19.54
C ALA A 64 3.53 -1.46 -20.64
N GLN A 65 3.86 -0.21 -20.27
CA GLN A 65 4.08 0.86 -21.25
C GLN A 65 5.29 0.57 -22.13
N ARG A 66 6.37 0.04 -21.56
CA ARG A 66 7.56 -0.34 -22.35
C ARG A 66 7.23 -1.43 -23.35
N THR A 67 6.45 -2.41 -22.94
CA THR A 67 6.04 -3.50 -23.83
C THR A 67 5.20 -2.98 -25.00
N GLU A 68 4.32 -2.03 -24.74
CA GLU A 68 3.47 -1.44 -25.77
C GLU A 68 4.27 -0.61 -26.79
N LYS A 69 5.35 0.02 -26.33
CA LYS A 69 6.20 0.85 -27.18
C LYS A 69 7.21 0.04 -28.01
N ALA A 70 7.44 -1.16 -27.62
CA ALA A 70 8.34 -2.05 -28.36
C ALA A 70 7.66 -2.68 -29.56
#